data_fccbfeae4ce0c67a6bed35ba4c2cccdd
#
_entry.id   fccbfeae4ce0c67a6bed35ba4c2cccdd
#
_cell.length_a   1.000
_cell.length_b   1.000
_cell.length_c   1.000
_cell.angle_alpha   90.00
_cell.angle_beta   90.00
_cell.angle_gamma   90.00
#
_symmetry.space_group_name_H-M   'P 1'
#
loop_
_entity.id
_entity.type
_entity.pdbx_description
1 polymer ?
#
loop_
_entity_poly.entity_id
_entity_poly.type
_entity_poly.pdbx_seq_one_letter_code
_entity_poly.pdbx_strand_id
1 'polypeptide(L)'
;MAGTITRVSSYARDLARTGLKAAGTALSWSTCLAPIAQGLERTNFHGRTVSLRGGVGAAAGAVTAGIEVGRLLRGRTGSPSRAGLAATIAAGAGGCAGLVDDLDAGAHDGDTPAKGLKGHLTALAHGRVTTGALKIAVIGSGALIGGVLLARHRSAGTGARPPASSAVDAATSAVVIAAWANLLNLLDLRPGRALKTACIVSTPLLATPGRDGEPTRMLAAGTLGVGLAALPEDLLENTMLGDTGANAIGALLGTALACHPHAAVRAGAALSGVSLILASEKVSFSRVISDTPVLAALDGLGRRP
;
A
#
# COMPACT_ATOMS: atom_id res chain seq x y z
N MET A 1 4.02 25.86 28.85
CA MET A 1 5.16 25.06 28.34
C MET A 1 5.06 23.56 28.65
N ALA A 2 4.77 23.12 29.87
CA ALA A 2 4.67 21.68 30.22
C ALA A 2 3.66 20.91 29.36
N GLY A 3 2.48 21.44 29.07
CA GLY A 3 1.46 20.79 28.26
C GLY A 3 1.83 20.58 26.78
N THR A 4 2.74 21.39 26.23
CA THR A 4 3.22 21.23 24.85
C THR A 4 4.25 20.13 24.74
N ILE A 5 5.17 20.02 25.69
CA ILE A 5 6.21 18.99 25.74
C ILE A 5 5.57 17.62 25.95
N THR A 6 4.58 17.49 26.84
CA THR A 6 3.87 16.23 27.08
C THR A 6 3.12 15.74 25.83
N ARG A 7 2.52 16.65 25.05
CA ARG A 7 1.83 16.30 23.81
C ARG A 7 2.80 15.84 22.71
N VAL A 8 3.92 16.54 22.51
CA VAL A 8 4.93 16.13 21.51
C VAL A 8 5.46 14.74 21.83
N SER A 9 5.71 14.43 23.09
CA SER A 9 6.20 13.10 23.51
C SER A 9 5.16 11.99 23.31
N SER A 10 3.86 12.29 23.44
CA SER A 10 2.80 11.31 23.16
C SER A 10 2.65 11.00 21.67
N TYR A 11 2.75 12.01 20.81
CA TYR A 11 2.71 11.82 19.35
C TYR A 11 3.88 10.98 18.86
N ALA A 12 5.09 11.30 19.27
CA ALA A 12 6.28 10.52 18.88
C ALA A 12 6.16 9.05 19.29
N ARG A 13 5.63 8.80 20.48
CA ARG A 13 5.37 7.43 20.97
C ARG A 13 4.36 6.68 20.11
N ASP A 14 3.29 7.33 19.68
CA ASP A 14 2.25 6.68 18.89
C ASP A 14 2.71 6.39 17.45
N LEU A 15 3.52 7.27 16.85
CA LEU A 15 4.17 7.02 15.57
C LEU A 15 5.13 5.82 15.68
N ALA A 16 6.01 5.85 16.68
CA ALA A 16 6.94 4.75 16.94
C ALA A 16 6.20 3.43 17.20
N ARG A 17 5.14 3.46 18.01
CA ARG A 17 4.32 2.30 18.32
C ARG A 17 3.67 1.71 17.07
N THR A 18 3.10 2.55 16.19
CA THR A 18 2.47 2.09 14.95
C THR A 18 3.51 1.46 14.02
N GLY A 19 4.64 2.13 13.81
CA GLY A 19 5.73 1.62 12.97
C GLY A 19 6.32 0.32 13.51
N LEU A 20 6.64 0.25 14.82
CA LEU A 20 7.23 -0.95 15.43
C LEU A 20 6.28 -2.15 15.45
N LYS A 21 4.99 -1.93 15.71
CA LYS A 21 4.00 -3.03 15.64
C LYS A 21 3.83 -3.54 14.23
N ALA A 22 3.73 -2.65 13.25
CA ALA A 22 3.63 -3.04 11.85
C ALA A 22 4.87 -3.83 11.40
N ALA A 23 6.07 -3.34 11.74
CA ALA A 23 7.34 -4.02 11.48
C ALA A 23 7.43 -5.38 12.17
N GLY A 24 7.13 -5.42 13.47
CA GLY A 24 7.14 -6.66 14.25
C GLY A 24 6.19 -7.72 13.69
N THR A 25 4.99 -7.32 13.29
CA THR A 25 4.03 -8.23 12.65
C THR A 25 4.57 -8.74 11.31
N ALA A 26 5.12 -7.86 10.47
CA ALA A 26 5.69 -8.25 9.18
C ALA A 26 6.80 -9.29 9.35
N LEU A 27 7.73 -9.06 10.26
CA LEU A 27 8.82 -9.99 10.56
C LEU A 27 8.32 -11.31 11.16
N SER A 28 7.39 -11.24 12.12
CA SER A 28 6.84 -12.44 12.77
C SER A 28 6.15 -13.36 11.78
N TRP A 29 5.29 -12.83 10.92
CA TRP A 29 4.61 -13.64 9.90
C TRP A 29 5.59 -14.20 8.87
N SER A 30 6.53 -13.39 8.37
CA SER A 30 7.57 -13.88 7.45
C SER A 30 8.39 -15.01 8.07
N THR A 31 8.74 -14.93 9.35
CA THR A 31 9.50 -15.97 10.06
C THR A 31 8.65 -17.22 10.33
N CYS A 32 7.41 -17.05 10.80
CA CYS A 32 6.52 -18.18 11.10
C CYS A 32 6.17 -19.00 9.84
N LEU A 33 6.15 -18.38 8.67
CA LEU A 33 5.88 -19.07 7.41
C LEU A 33 7.11 -19.79 6.83
N ALA A 34 8.31 -19.54 7.36
CA ALA A 34 9.53 -20.16 6.83
C ALA A 34 9.49 -21.70 6.76
N PRO A 35 8.93 -22.44 7.75
CA PRO A 35 8.86 -23.90 7.69
C PRO A 35 7.94 -24.46 6.58
N ILE A 36 6.99 -23.68 6.10
CA ILE A 36 6.02 -24.08 5.06
C ILE A 36 6.24 -23.32 3.74
N ALA A 37 7.41 -22.72 3.59
CA ALA A 37 7.71 -21.82 2.47
C ALA A 37 7.74 -22.50 1.10
N GLN A 38 7.89 -23.83 1.00
CA GLN A 38 7.96 -24.56 -0.27
C GLN A 38 6.79 -24.27 -1.21
N GLY A 39 5.58 -24.08 -0.69
CA GLY A 39 4.39 -23.69 -1.48
C GLY A 39 4.37 -22.20 -1.88
N LEU A 40 5.26 -21.38 -1.31
CA LEU A 40 5.36 -19.95 -1.52
C LEU A 40 6.61 -19.55 -2.31
N GLU A 41 7.28 -20.50 -2.93
CA GLU A 41 8.49 -20.22 -3.72
C GLU A 41 8.15 -19.75 -5.12
N ARG A 42 8.92 -18.78 -5.61
CA ARG A 42 8.83 -18.22 -6.96
C ARG A 42 10.22 -17.97 -7.51
N THR A 43 10.34 -17.95 -8.82
CA THR A 43 11.57 -17.51 -9.50
C THR A 43 11.51 -16.02 -9.73
N ASN A 44 12.50 -15.29 -9.22
CA ASN A 44 12.58 -13.84 -9.38
C ASN A 44 13.18 -13.46 -10.75
N PHE A 45 13.33 -12.16 -10.98
CA PHE A 45 13.91 -11.60 -12.20
C PHE A 45 15.34 -12.12 -12.51
N HIS A 46 16.14 -12.44 -11.49
CA HIS A 46 17.50 -12.97 -11.65
C HIS A 46 17.56 -14.50 -11.78
N GLY A 47 16.40 -15.17 -11.87
CA GLY A 47 16.32 -16.63 -11.93
C GLY A 47 16.57 -17.33 -10.58
N ARG A 48 16.58 -16.58 -9.47
CA ARG A 48 16.77 -17.13 -8.12
C ARG A 48 15.43 -17.54 -7.52
N THR A 49 15.42 -18.66 -6.79
CA THR A 49 14.27 -19.06 -6.00
C THR A 49 14.15 -18.15 -4.77
N VAL A 50 13.02 -17.49 -4.63
CA VAL A 50 12.68 -16.56 -3.55
C VAL A 50 11.34 -16.93 -2.95
N SER A 51 11.09 -16.57 -1.69
CA SER A 51 9.85 -16.89 -1.00
C SER A 51 8.90 -15.70 -0.93
N LEU A 52 7.63 -15.92 -1.25
CA LEU A 52 6.53 -14.95 -1.08
C LEU A 52 6.15 -14.70 0.40
N ARG A 53 6.77 -15.43 1.36
CA ARG A 53 6.53 -15.22 2.80
C ARG A 53 6.78 -13.77 3.23
N GLY A 54 7.71 -13.08 2.55
CA GLY A 54 7.98 -11.65 2.77
C GLY A 54 6.74 -10.79 2.46
N GLY A 55 6.06 -11.08 1.35
CA GLY A 55 4.84 -10.39 0.95
C GLY A 55 3.68 -10.63 1.89
N VAL A 56 3.48 -11.88 2.33
CA VAL A 56 2.44 -12.20 3.33
C VAL A 56 2.71 -11.49 4.64
N GLY A 57 3.97 -11.49 5.11
CA GLY A 57 4.39 -10.74 6.30
C GLY A 57 4.13 -9.24 6.14
N ALA A 58 4.50 -8.67 5.00
CA ALA A 58 4.30 -7.26 4.70
C ALA A 58 2.80 -6.88 4.67
N ALA A 59 1.94 -7.72 4.09
CA ALA A 59 0.49 -7.52 4.09
C ALA A 59 -0.09 -7.56 5.52
N ALA A 60 0.33 -8.54 6.33
CA ALA A 60 -0.08 -8.62 7.74
C ALA A 60 0.36 -7.38 8.53
N GLY A 61 1.59 -6.89 8.29
CA GLY A 61 2.09 -5.65 8.87
C GLY A 61 1.27 -4.42 8.45
N ALA A 62 0.90 -4.33 7.17
CA ALA A 62 0.08 -3.24 6.65
C ALA A 62 -1.32 -3.20 7.28
N VAL A 63 -1.97 -4.35 7.41
CA VAL A 63 -3.26 -4.50 8.11
C VAL A 63 -3.11 -4.10 9.58
N THR A 64 -2.05 -4.56 10.25
CA THR A 64 -1.77 -4.23 11.66
C THR A 64 -1.57 -2.72 11.86
N ALA A 65 -0.92 -2.03 10.92
CA ALA A 65 -0.80 -0.57 10.97
C ALA A 65 -2.17 0.11 10.98
N GLY A 66 -3.09 -0.29 10.11
CA GLY A 66 -4.47 0.21 10.09
C GLY A 66 -5.21 -0.02 11.42
N ILE A 67 -5.13 -1.24 11.94
CA ILE A 67 -5.75 -1.62 13.22
C ILE A 67 -5.18 -0.75 14.36
N GLU A 68 -3.86 -0.59 14.43
CA GLU A 68 -3.23 0.17 15.50
C GLU A 68 -3.59 1.64 15.43
N VAL A 69 -3.62 2.25 14.24
CA VAL A 69 -4.14 3.62 14.04
C VAL A 69 -5.59 3.70 14.52
N GLY A 70 -6.40 2.70 14.18
CA GLY A 70 -7.79 2.61 14.63
C GLY A 70 -7.92 2.62 16.16
N ARG A 71 -7.08 1.84 16.84
CA ARG A 71 -7.06 1.72 18.31
C ARG A 71 -6.60 3.01 18.99
N LEU A 72 -5.49 3.58 18.52
CA LEU A 72 -4.90 4.77 19.12
C LEU A 72 -5.81 5.99 18.99
N LEU A 73 -6.39 6.22 17.81
CA LEU A 73 -7.32 7.31 17.58
C LEU A 73 -8.64 7.12 18.35
N ARG A 74 -9.15 5.89 18.44
CA ARG A 74 -10.32 5.58 19.27
C ARG A 74 -10.06 5.89 20.76
N GLY A 75 -8.90 5.55 21.27
CA GLY A 75 -8.51 5.84 22.65
C GLY A 75 -8.55 7.36 22.99
N ARG A 76 -8.38 8.21 21.97
CA ARG A 76 -8.40 9.68 22.12
C ARG A 76 -9.78 10.31 21.92
N THR A 77 -10.58 9.76 21.03
CA THR A 77 -11.88 10.33 20.63
C THR A 77 -13.08 9.62 21.23
N GLY A 78 -12.88 8.45 21.82
CA GLY A 78 -13.95 7.57 22.29
C GLY A 78 -14.75 6.87 21.17
N SER A 79 -14.52 7.24 19.90
CA SER A 79 -15.27 6.74 18.75
C SER A 79 -14.38 5.93 17.80
N PRO A 80 -14.92 4.93 17.07
CA PRO A 80 -14.15 4.18 16.09
C PRO A 80 -13.53 5.08 15.03
N SER A 81 -12.22 4.93 14.79
CA SER A 81 -11.52 5.72 13.78
C SER A 81 -11.83 5.20 12.38
N ARG A 82 -12.50 6.03 11.58
CA ARG A 82 -12.78 5.74 10.17
C ARG A 82 -11.50 5.66 9.34
N ALA A 83 -10.46 6.42 9.69
CA ALA A 83 -9.17 6.38 8.99
C ALA A 83 -8.44 5.05 9.21
N GLY A 84 -8.38 4.56 10.45
CA GLY A 84 -7.80 3.25 10.75
C GLY A 84 -8.56 2.11 10.11
N LEU A 85 -9.91 2.16 10.13
CA LEU A 85 -10.75 1.18 9.46
C LEU A 85 -10.56 1.18 7.94
N ALA A 86 -10.48 2.36 7.31
CA ALA A 86 -10.21 2.50 5.89
C ALA A 86 -8.88 1.84 5.49
N ALA A 87 -7.82 2.09 6.28
CA ALA A 87 -6.51 1.49 6.03
C ALA A 87 -6.52 -0.03 6.21
N THR A 88 -7.19 -0.53 7.26
CA THR A 88 -7.32 -1.97 7.50
C THR A 88 -8.02 -2.68 6.35
N ILE A 89 -9.15 -2.12 5.87
CA ILE A 89 -9.93 -2.70 4.77
C ILE A 89 -9.14 -2.62 3.46
N ALA A 90 -8.54 -1.47 3.14
CA ALA A 90 -7.81 -1.29 1.90
C ALA A 90 -6.57 -2.20 1.82
N ALA A 91 -5.76 -2.25 2.91
CA ALA A 91 -4.59 -3.12 2.97
C ALA A 91 -4.98 -4.60 2.96
N GLY A 92 -6.05 -4.97 3.67
CA GLY A 92 -6.59 -6.33 3.67
C GLY A 92 -7.08 -6.76 2.29
N ALA A 93 -7.84 -5.91 1.59
CA ALA A 93 -8.30 -6.16 0.23
C ALA A 93 -7.13 -6.32 -0.75
N GLY A 94 -6.12 -5.42 -0.66
CA GLY A 94 -4.89 -5.50 -1.47
C GLY A 94 -4.13 -6.80 -1.23
N GLY A 95 -3.93 -7.16 0.04
CA GLY A 95 -3.22 -8.39 0.43
C GLY A 95 -3.96 -9.66 0.01
N CYS A 96 -5.27 -9.74 0.24
CA CYS A 96 -6.07 -10.91 -0.14
C CYS A 96 -6.12 -11.09 -1.67
N ALA A 97 -6.36 -10.00 -2.41
CA ALA A 97 -6.39 -10.05 -3.88
C ALA A 97 -5.02 -10.47 -4.46
N GLY A 98 -3.94 -9.89 -3.89
CA GLY A 98 -2.58 -10.26 -4.29
C GLY A 98 -2.23 -11.71 -3.95
N LEU A 99 -2.67 -12.21 -2.80
CA LEU A 99 -2.42 -13.59 -2.39
C LEU A 99 -3.08 -14.59 -3.34
N VAL A 100 -4.31 -14.31 -3.76
CA VAL A 100 -5.00 -15.15 -4.76
C VAL A 100 -4.22 -15.18 -6.07
N ASP A 101 -3.76 -14.02 -6.54
CA ASP A 101 -2.98 -13.90 -7.78
C ASP A 101 -1.62 -14.61 -7.66
N ASP A 102 -0.91 -14.40 -6.54
CA ASP A 102 0.36 -15.06 -6.24
C ASP A 102 0.23 -16.60 -6.17
N LEU A 103 -0.86 -17.12 -5.61
CA LEU A 103 -1.10 -18.57 -5.50
C LEU A 103 -1.57 -19.19 -6.82
N ASP A 104 -2.34 -18.44 -7.61
CA ASP A 104 -2.84 -18.89 -8.91
C ASP A 104 -1.71 -19.04 -9.94
N ALA A 105 -0.67 -18.22 -9.85
CA ALA A 105 0.51 -18.26 -10.72
C ALA A 105 0.18 -18.34 -12.24
N GLY A 106 -1.00 -17.80 -12.64
CA GLY A 106 -1.48 -17.84 -14.03
C GLY A 106 -2.17 -19.16 -14.45
N ALA A 107 -2.44 -20.07 -13.52
CA ALA A 107 -3.06 -21.36 -13.84
C ALA A 107 -4.46 -21.24 -14.49
N HIS A 108 -5.18 -20.15 -14.17
CA HIS A 108 -6.55 -19.91 -14.69
C HIS A 108 -6.60 -18.86 -15.82
N ASP A 109 -5.47 -18.39 -16.32
CA ASP A 109 -5.44 -17.39 -17.42
C ASP A 109 -5.80 -17.96 -18.80
N GLY A 110 -5.84 -19.30 -18.94
CA GLY A 110 -6.15 -20.00 -20.19
C GLY A 110 -5.07 -19.83 -21.27
N ASP A 111 -5.34 -20.34 -22.49
CA ASP A 111 -4.39 -20.34 -23.61
C ASP A 111 -4.01 -18.93 -24.12
N THR A 112 -4.82 -17.92 -23.81
CA THR A 112 -4.56 -16.51 -24.14
C THR A 112 -4.66 -15.66 -22.88
N PRO A 113 -3.55 -15.45 -22.14
CA PRO A 113 -3.57 -14.66 -20.92
C PRO A 113 -3.96 -13.20 -21.22
N ALA A 114 -4.98 -12.72 -20.51
CA ALA A 114 -5.39 -11.33 -20.57
C ALA A 114 -4.30 -10.45 -19.92
N LYS A 115 -3.71 -9.53 -20.70
CA LYS A 115 -2.66 -8.62 -20.19
C LYS A 115 -3.18 -7.20 -20.09
N GLY A 116 -2.80 -6.53 -18.98
CA GLY A 116 -3.17 -5.13 -18.71
C GLY A 116 -4.66 -4.95 -18.42
N LEU A 117 -5.03 -3.73 -17.99
CA LEU A 117 -6.41 -3.39 -17.62
C LEU A 117 -7.40 -3.66 -18.77
N LYS A 118 -7.04 -3.28 -20.00
CA LYS A 118 -7.87 -3.48 -21.19
C LYS A 118 -8.15 -4.97 -21.45
N GLY A 119 -7.12 -5.83 -21.31
CA GLY A 119 -7.27 -7.28 -21.52
C GLY A 119 -8.25 -7.92 -20.53
N HIS A 120 -8.15 -7.58 -19.24
CA HIS A 120 -9.04 -8.10 -18.20
C HIS A 120 -10.48 -7.60 -18.36
N LEU A 121 -10.69 -6.32 -18.72
CA LEU A 121 -12.01 -5.78 -18.98
C LEU A 121 -12.66 -6.41 -20.23
N THR A 122 -11.87 -6.64 -21.27
CA THR A 122 -12.35 -7.34 -22.47
C THR A 122 -12.74 -8.78 -22.16
N ALA A 123 -11.92 -9.52 -21.39
CA ALA A 123 -12.24 -10.87 -20.95
C ALA A 123 -13.56 -10.91 -20.15
N LEU A 124 -13.72 -9.97 -19.23
CA LEU A 124 -14.94 -9.83 -18.42
C LEU A 124 -16.17 -9.53 -19.28
N ALA A 125 -16.05 -8.64 -20.28
CA ALA A 125 -17.13 -8.35 -21.23
C ALA A 125 -17.57 -9.58 -22.05
N HIS A 126 -16.67 -10.57 -22.22
CA HIS A 126 -16.97 -11.87 -22.85
C HIS A 126 -17.35 -12.96 -21.84
N GLY A 127 -17.69 -12.60 -20.58
CA GLY A 127 -18.14 -13.52 -19.54
C GLY A 127 -17.02 -14.35 -18.89
N ARG A 128 -15.74 -14.03 -19.15
CA ARG A 128 -14.58 -14.70 -18.52
C ARG A 128 -14.06 -13.87 -17.35
N VAL A 129 -14.19 -14.40 -16.14
CA VAL A 129 -13.60 -13.81 -14.92
C VAL A 129 -12.16 -14.30 -14.83
N THR A 130 -11.21 -13.39 -15.02
CA THR A 130 -9.78 -13.66 -14.85
C THR A 130 -9.35 -13.31 -13.42
N THR A 131 -8.22 -13.87 -12.93
CA THR A 131 -7.64 -13.50 -11.64
C THR A 131 -7.34 -12.00 -11.56
N GLY A 132 -6.86 -11.39 -12.65
CA GLY A 132 -6.67 -9.94 -12.74
C GLY A 132 -7.97 -9.14 -12.64
N ALA A 133 -9.09 -9.61 -13.22
CA ALA A 133 -10.39 -8.96 -13.05
C ALA A 133 -10.90 -9.06 -11.60
N LEU A 134 -10.72 -10.21 -10.95
CA LEU A 134 -11.04 -10.39 -9.53
C LEU A 134 -10.19 -9.45 -8.66
N LYS A 135 -8.90 -9.36 -8.92
CA LYS A 135 -7.97 -8.45 -8.24
C LYS A 135 -8.43 -6.99 -8.33
N ILE A 136 -8.78 -6.53 -9.55
CA ILE A 136 -9.32 -5.17 -9.77
C ILE A 136 -10.60 -4.96 -8.96
N ALA A 137 -11.51 -5.94 -8.96
CA ALA A 137 -12.79 -5.85 -8.24
C ALA A 137 -12.57 -5.79 -6.72
N VAL A 138 -11.72 -6.64 -6.15
CA VAL A 138 -11.46 -6.70 -4.69
C VAL A 138 -10.71 -5.44 -4.23
N ILE A 139 -9.63 -5.05 -4.90
CA ILE A 139 -8.88 -3.84 -4.55
C ILE A 139 -9.76 -2.60 -4.76
N GLY A 140 -10.50 -2.53 -5.86
CA GLY A 140 -11.43 -1.43 -6.15
C GLY A 140 -12.52 -1.29 -5.10
N SER A 141 -13.11 -2.39 -4.66
CA SER A 141 -14.13 -2.40 -3.58
C SER A 141 -13.54 -1.94 -2.25
N GLY A 142 -12.36 -2.45 -1.86
CA GLY A 142 -11.65 -2.01 -0.67
C GLY A 142 -11.31 -0.52 -0.70
N ALA A 143 -10.88 -0.02 -1.86
CA ALA A 143 -10.57 1.39 -2.08
C ALA A 143 -11.83 2.27 -2.02
N LEU A 144 -12.95 1.84 -2.60
CA LEU A 144 -14.24 2.55 -2.53
C LEU A 144 -14.75 2.65 -1.10
N ILE A 145 -14.74 1.55 -0.35
CA ILE A 145 -15.12 1.55 1.06
C ILE A 145 -14.20 2.48 1.84
N GLY A 146 -12.88 2.38 1.64
CA GLY A 146 -11.88 3.27 2.22
C GLY A 146 -12.16 4.73 1.91
N GLY A 147 -12.42 5.07 0.65
CA GLY A 147 -12.74 6.41 0.19
C GLY A 147 -13.98 7.00 0.86
N VAL A 148 -15.07 6.22 0.97
CA VAL A 148 -16.30 6.62 1.67
C VAL A 148 -16.02 6.86 3.17
N LEU A 149 -15.26 5.97 3.82
CA LEU A 149 -14.90 6.12 5.22
C LEU A 149 -14.08 7.40 5.46
N LEU A 150 -13.14 7.72 4.57
CA LEU A 150 -12.32 8.93 4.66
C LEU A 150 -13.11 10.20 4.40
N ALA A 151 -14.01 10.21 3.43
CA ALA A 151 -14.92 11.32 3.20
C ALA A 151 -15.79 11.61 4.43
N ARG A 152 -16.35 10.56 5.03
CA ARG A 152 -17.11 10.65 6.30
C ARG A 152 -16.25 11.07 7.48
N HIS A 153 -14.96 10.69 7.51
CA HIS A 153 -14.01 11.13 8.53
C HIS A 153 -13.82 12.65 8.48
N ARG A 154 -13.59 13.21 7.30
CA ARG A 154 -13.40 14.65 7.09
C ARG A 154 -14.68 15.46 7.31
N SER A 155 -15.85 14.94 6.93
CA SER A 155 -17.13 15.63 7.16
C SER A 155 -17.47 15.75 8.63
N ALA A 156 -17.05 14.83 9.47
CA ALA A 156 -17.30 14.90 10.92
C ALA A 156 -16.55 16.04 11.60
N GLY A 157 -15.43 16.52 11.00
CA GLY A 157 -14.63 17.64 11.54
C GLY A 157 -15.04 19.03 11.03
N THR A 158 -15.79 19.11 9.93
CA THR A 158 -16.07 20.39 9.22
C THR A 158 -17.56 20.74 9.12
N GLY A 159 -18.45 19.96 9.74
CA GLY A 159 -19.90 20.10 9.57
C GLY A 159 -20.42 19.44 8.29
N ALA A 160 -21.74 19.52 8.07
CA ALA A 160 -22.39 18.89 6.91
C ALA A 160 -21.90 19.51 5.60
N ARG A 161 -21.26 18.68 4.77
CA ARG A 161 -20.85 19.06 3.42
C ARG A 161 -21.96 18.75 2.41
N PRO A 162 -22.05 19.49 1.29
CA PRO A 162 -22.95 19.11 0.20
C PRO A 162 -22.67 17.67 -0.27
N PRO A 163 -23.72 16.87 -0.59
CA PRO A 163 -23.56 15.48 -1.01
C PRO A 163 -22.59 15.30 -2.19
N ALA A 164 -22.66 16.20 -3.17
CA ALA A 164 -21.77 16.17 -4.35
C ALA A 164 -20.29 16.32 -3.97
N SER A 165 -19.95 17.24 -3.06
CA SER A 165 -18.56 17.43 -2.61
C SER A 165 -18.06 16.24 -1.80
N SER A 166 -18.94 15.59 -1.04
CA SER A 166 -18.60 14.36 -0.30
C SER A 166 -18.36 13.18 -1.24
N ALA A 167 -19.14 13.07 -2.32
CA ALA A 167 -18.96 12.03 -3.32
C ALA A 167 -17.63 12.21 -4.10
N VAL A 168 -17.30 13.44 -4.51
CA VAL A 168 -16.01 13.74 -5.16
C VAL A 168 -14.84 13.43 -4.23
N ASP A 169 -14.93 13.76 -2.96
CA ASP A 169 -13.91 13.48 -1.95
C ASP A 169 -13.72 11.97 -1.72
N ALA A 170 -14.82 11.22 -1.68
CA ALA A 170 -14.80 9.77 -1.58
C ALA A 170 -14.17 9.12 -2.83
N ALA A 171 -14.57 9.57 -4.02
CA ALA A 171 -14.03 9.08 -5.28
C ALA A 171 -12.53 9.39 -5.43
N THR A 172 -12.09 10.61 -5.11
CA THR A 172 -10.68 10.99 -5.12
C THR A 172 -9.87 10.10 -4.17
N SER A 173 -10.37 9.88 -2.95
CA SER A 173 -9.70 9.01 -1.98
C SER A 173 -9.62 7.56 -2.45
N ALA A 174 -10.69 7.04 -3.06
CA ALA A 174 -10.69 5.70 -3.63
C ALA A 174 -9.69 5.55 -4.78
N VAL A 175 -9.62 6.55 -5.68
CA VAL A 175 -8.64 6.58 -6.77
C VAL A 175 -7.22 6.59 -6.22
N VAL A 176 -6.92 7.40 -5.21
CA VAL A 176 -5.59 7.42 -4.57
C VAL A 176 -5.24 6.03 -4.02
N ILE A 177 -6.13 5.41 -3.25
CA ILE A 177 -5.89 4.10 -2.63
C ILE A 177 -5.64 3.03 -3.70
N ALA A 178 -6.52 2.92 -4.68
CA ALA A 178 -6.40 1.91 -5.74
C ALA A 178 -5.18 2.14 -6.63
N ALA A 179 -4.93 3.39 -7.02
CA ALA A 179 -3.80 3.72 -7.88
C ALA A 179 -2.45 3.42 -7.20
N TRP A 180 -2.29 3.77 -5.93
CA TRP A 180 -1.04 3.49 -5.21
C TRP A 180 -0.86 2.02 -4.88
N ALA A 181 -1.95 1.24 -4.63
CA ALA A 181 -1.88 -0.21 -4.55
C ALA A 181 -1.32 -0.81 -5.84
N ASN A 182 -1.89 -0.46 -6.98
CA ASN A 182 -1.44 -0.96 -8.28
C ASN A 182 -0.04 -0.44 -8.66
N LEU A 183 0.28 0.83 -8.35
CA LEU A 183 1.58 1.42 -8.66
C LEU A 183 2.73 0.70 -7.93
N LEU A 184 2.58 0.41 -6.64
CA LEU A 184 3.63 -0.35 -5.93
C LEU A 184 3.77 -1.76 -6.48
N ASN A 185 2.69 -2.39 -6.91
CA ASN A 185 2.75 -3.67 -7.58
C ASN A 185 3.50 -3.58 -8.93
N LEU A 186 3.26 -2.55 -9.74
CA LEU A 186 3.99 -2.30 -10.98
C LEU A 186 5.48 -2.01 -10.75
N LEU A 187 5.86 -1.51 -9.59
CA LEU A 187 7.25 -1.25 -9.21
C LEU A 187 7.94 -2.48 -8.63
N ASP A 188 7.22 -3.50 -8.19
CA ASP A 188 7.76 -4.72 -7.55
C ASP A 188 8.38 -5.71 -8.57
N LEU A 189 8.98 -5.20 -9.64
CA LEU A 189 9.67 -6.00 -10.66
C LEU A 189 11.16 -6.19 -10.35
N ARG A 190 11.67 -5.55 -9.33
CA ARG A 190 13.08 -5.58 -8.93
C ARG A 190 13.22 -5.52 -7.42
N PRO A 191 14.20 -6.22 -6.83
CA PRO A 191 14.39 -6.25 -5.38
C PRO A 191 14.48 -4.84 -4.77
N GLY A 192 13.72 -4.60 -3.71
CA GLY A 192 13.71 -3.36 -2.93
C GLY A 192 13.03 -2.15 -3.58
N ARG A 193 12.67 -2.17 -4.86
CA ARG A 193 12.15 -0.99 -5.56
C ARG A 193 10.83 -0.50 -4.98
N ALA A 194 9.85 -1.36 -4.84
CA ALA A 194 8.55 -1.01 -4.28
C ALA A 194 8.69 -0.53 -2.82
N LEU A 195 9.49 -1.23 -2.00
CA LEU A 195 9.74 -0.88 -0.61
C LEU A 195 10.45 0.46 -0.45
N LYS A 196 11.49 0.72 -1.24
CA LYS A 196 12.18 2.02 -1.25
C LYS A 196 11.22 3.15 -1.63
N THR A 197 10.40 2.95 -2.66
CA THR A 197 9.40 3.92 -3.08
C THR A 197 8.40 4.18 -1.95
N ALA A 198 7.90 3.15 -1.30
CA ALA A 198 6.99 3.28 -0.15
C ALA A 198 7.63 4.09 0.98
N CYS A 199 8.89 3.83 1.32
CA CYS A 199 9.63 4.55 2.35
C CYS A 199 9.87 6.03 1.96
N ILE A 200 10.31 6.29 0.73
CA ILE A 200 10.59 7.66 0.24
C ILE A 200 9.31 8.51 0.27
N VAL A 201 8.18 7.98 -0.21
CA VAL A 201 6.92 8.72 -0.23
C VAL A 201 6.31 8.89 1.16
N SER A 202 6.50 7.91 2.06
CA SER A 202 5.99 8.00 3.43
C SER A 202 6.74 9.01 4.30
N THR A 203 8.04 9.20 4.06
CA THR A 203 8.89 10.05 4.91
C THR A 203 8.37 11.49 5.04
N PRO A 204 8.07 12.24 3.96
CA PRO A 204 7.55 13.60 4.09
C PRO A 204 6.16 13.64 4.76
N LEU A 205 5.36 12.57 4.67
CA LEU A 205 4.06 12.52 5.30
C LEU A 205 4.13 12.54 6.84
N LEU A 206 5.26 12.15 7.44
CA LEU A 206 5.48 12.26 8.88
C LEU A 206 5.48 13.70 9.37
N ALA A 207 5.79 14.65 8.50
CA ALA A 207 5.80 16.09 8.80
C ALA A 207 4.44 16.77 8.54
N THR A 208 3.38 16.03 8.19
CA THR A 208 2.05 16.59 7.94
C THR A 208 1.57 17.40 9.16
N PRO A 209 1.24 18.69 9.03
CA PRO A 209 0.91 19.53 10.17
C PRO A 209 -0.49 19.30 10.73
N GLY A 210 -0.72 19.79 11.94
CA GLY A 210 -2.04 19.85 12.57
C GLY A 210 -2.56 18.52 13.12
N ARG A 211 -3.70 18.59 13.80
CA ARG A 211 -4.39 17.39 14.33
C ARG A 211 -5.02 16.56 13.24
N ASP A 212 -5.55 17.20 12.21
CA ASP A 212 -6.16 16.51 11.06
C ASP A 212 -5.14 15.73 10.23
N GLY A 213 -3.84 16.05 10.35
CA GLY A 213 -2.73 15.30 9.77
C GLY A 213 -2.30 14.07 10.57
N GLU A 214 -2.86 13.86 11.77
CA GLU A 214 -2.46 12.73 12.63
C GLU A 214 -2.67 11.36 11.99
N PRO A 215 -3.82 11.05 11.36
CA PRO A 215 -4.01 9.76 10.69
C PRO A 215 -2.97 9.54 9.57
N THR A 216 -2.67 10.58 8.79
CA THR A 216 -1.64 10.55 7.73
C THR A 216 -0.27 10.16 8.30
N ARG A 217 0.18 10.85 9.36
CA ARG A 217 1.48 10.57 9.99
C ARG A 217 1.57 9.15 10.54
N MET A 218 0.51 8.69 11.21
CA MET A 218 0.49 7.36 11.82
C MET A 218 0.51 6.26 10.76
N LEU A 219 -0.29 6.39 9.68
CA LEU A 219 -0.29 5.44 8.57
C LEU A 219 1.05 5.46 7.82
N ALA A 220 1.65 6.63 7.62
CA ALA A 220 2.99 6.75 7.05
C ALA A 220 4.06 6.06 7.92
N ALA A 221 3.99 6.22 9.25
CA ALA A 221 4.87 5.49 10.17
C ALA A 221 4.68 3.98 10.09
N GLY A 222 3.44 3.50 9.94
CA GLY A 222 3.13 2.09 9.69
C GLY A 222 3.73 1.60 8.38
N THR A 223 3.58 2.36 7.30
CA THR A 223 4.18 2.04 5.98
C THR A 223 5.70 1.95 6.06
N LEU A 224 6.34 2.93 6.72
CA LEU A 224 7.79 2.90 6.96
C LEU A 224 8.20 1.70 7.79
N GLY A 225 7.46 1.37 8.84
CA GLY A 225 7.74 0.20 9.68
C GLY A 225 7.76 -1.09 8.87
N VAL A 226 6.72 -1.33 8.06
CA VAL A 226 6.66 -2.51 7.17
C VAL A 226 7.77 -2.46 6.13
N GLY A 227 7.96 -1.31 5.47
CA GLY A 227 8.95 -1.14 4.41
C GLY A 227 10.37 -1.43 4.90
N LEU A 228 10.77 -0.83 6.03
CA LEU A 228 12.10 -1.03 6.61
C LEU A 228 12.31 -2.45 7.13
N ALA A 229 11.26 -3.11 7.63
CA ALA A 229 11.33 -4.49 8.12
C ALA A 229 11.49 -5.51 6.98
N ALA A 230 10.79 -5.30 5.85
CA ALA A 230 10.83 -6.22 4.72
C ALA A 230 12.06 -6.00 3.81
N LEU A 231 12.58 -4.78 3.75
CA LEU A 231 13.62 -4.35 2.80
C LEU A 231 14.90 -5.20 2.82
N PRO A 232 15.47 -5.59 3.98
CA PRO A 232 16.70 -6.37 4.00
C PRO A 232 16.59 -7.73 3.31
N GLU A 233 15.53 -8.48 3.61
CA GLU A 233 15.30 -9.83 3.04
C GLU A 233 14.97 -9.77 1.55
N ASP A 234 14.27 -8.72 1.13
CA ASP A 234 13.92 -8.47 -0.27
C ASP A 234 15.16 -8.07 -1.09
N LEU A 235 16.02 -7.20 -0.56
CA LEU A 235 17.28 -6.82 -1.20
C LEU A 235 18.28 -7.98 -1.30
N LEU A 236 18.26 -8.88 -0.34
CA LEU A 236 19.06 -10.11 -0.32
C LEU A 236 18.47 -11.21 -1.20
N GLU A 237 17.30 -10.99 -1.81
CA GLU A 237 16.58 -11.96 -2.62
C GLU A 237 16.30 -13.28 -1.87
N ASN A 238 16.10 -13.22 -0.56
CA ASN A 238 15.64 -14.34 0.26
C ASN A 238 14.11 -14.42 0.22
N THR A 239 13.46 -13.26 0.13
CA THR A 239 12.01 -13.11 -0.02
C THR A 239 11.70 -12.09 -1.11
N MET A 240 10.45 -12.04 -1.53
CA MET A 240 9.91 -10.97 -2.37
C MET A 240 8.52 -10.56 -1.84
N LEU A 241 8.08 -9.36 -2.22
CA LEU A 241 6.74 -8.89 -1.87
C LEU A 241 5.66 -9.65 -2.64
N GLY A 242 5.87 -9.85 -3.93
CA GLY A 242 4.83 -10.32 -4.82
C GLY A 242 3.60 -9.42 -4.80
N ASP A 243 2.56 -9.88 -5.42
CA ASP A 243 1.30 -9.15 -5.50
C ASP A 243 0.65 -8.95 -4.13
N THR A 244 0.80 -9.92 -3.22
CA THR A 244 0.30 -9.87 -1.84
C THR A 244 0.84 -8.66 -1.09
N GLY A 245 2.16 -8.54 -1.01
CA GLY A 245 2.82 -7.48 -0.22
C GLY A 245 2.73 -6.12 -0.89
N ALA A 246 2.99 -6.08 -2.19
CA ALA A 246 3.03 -4.82 -2.94
C ALA A 246 1.67 -4.11 -2.96
N ASN A 247 0.56 -4.82 -3.23
CA ASN A 247 -0.77 -4.23 -3.20
C ASN A 247 -1.18 -3.80 -1.78
N ALA A 248 -0.84 -4.59 -0.74
CA ALA A 248 -1.20 -4.25 0.64
C ALA A 248 -0.47 -2.99 1.14
N ILE A 249 0.86 -2.91 0.93
CA ILE A 249 1.65 -1.73 1.31
C ILE A 249 1.23 -0.52 0.48
N GLY A 250 0.98 -0.71 -0.83
CA GLY A 250 0.50 0.34 -1.71
C GLY A 250 -0.85 0.90 -1.29
N ALA A 251 -1.78 0.04 -0.87
CA ALA A 251 -3.07 0.45 -0.34
C ALA A 251 -2.94 1.20 1.00
N LEU A 252 -2.04 0.76 1.89
CA LEU A 252 -1.74 1.45 3.15
C LEU A 252 -1.17 2.85 2.88
N LEU A 253 -0.17 2.97 2.00
CA LEU A 253 0.43 4.23 1.58
C LEU A 253 -0.61 5.14 0.89
N GLY A 254 -1.38 4.57 -0.04
CA GLY A 254 -2.49 5.28 -0.70
C GLY A 254 -3.51 5.81 0.31
N THR A 255 -3.81 5.05 1.36
CA THR A 255 -4.68 5.51 2.44
C THR A 255 -4.04 6.63 3.26
N ALA A 256 -2.74 6.58 3.53
CA ALA A 256 -2.01 7.67 4.19
C ALA A 256 -2.07 8.97 3.37
N LEU A 257 -1.85 8.90 2.06
CA LEU A 257 -1.98 10.01 1.13
C LEU A 257 -3.42 10.53 1.06
N ALA A 258 -4.40 9.63 0.98
CA ALA A 258 -5.82 9.98 0.95
C ALA A 258 -6.32 10.57 2.28
N CYS A 259 -5.68 10.29 3.42
CA CYS A 259 -5.95 10.90 4.71
C CYS A 259 -5.41 12.34 4.83
N HIS A 260 -4.54 12.78 3.91
CA HIS A 260 -3.89 14.08 4.03
C HIS A 260 -4.92 15.22 4.10
N PRO A 261 -4.78 16.20 5.04
CA PRO A 261 -5.77 17.25 5.23
C PRO A 261 -5.90 18.17 4.01
N HIS A 262 -4.79 18.45 3.30
CA HIS A 262 -4.81 19.32 2.12
C HIS A 262 -5.32 18.61 0.88
N ALA A 263 -6.38 19.14 0.27
CA ALA A 263 -6.98 18.58 -0.95
C ALA A 263 -6.00 18.53 -2.13
N ALA A 264 -5.09 19.52 -2.23
CA ALA A 264 -4.06 19.55 -3.27
C ALA A 264 -3.12 18.34 -3.21
N VAL A 265 -2.75 17.87 -2.02
CA VAL A 265 -1.90 16.66 -1.86
C VAL A 265 -2.67 15.43 -2.31
N ARG A 266 -3.95 15.30 -1.94
CA ARG A 266 -4.80 14.18 -2.37
C ARG A 266 -4.99 14.16 -3.88
N ALA A 267 -5.27 15.33 -4.49
CA ALA A 267 -5.40 15.46 -5.94
C ALA A 267 -4.07 15.15 -6.65
N GLY A 268 -2.95 15.68 -6.14
CA GLY A 268 -1.62 15.36 -6.66
C GLY A 268 -1.29 13.87 -6.58
N ALA A 269 -1.64 13.21 -5.46
CA ALA A 269 -1.46 11.77 -5.29
C ALA A 269 -2.35 10.96 -6.26
N ALA A 270 -3.59 11.40 -6.52
CA ALA A 270 -4.45 10.77 -7.51
C ALA A 270 -3.88 10.94 -8.93
N LEU A 271 -3.53 12.16 -9.30
CA LEU A 271 -2.97 12.47 -10.61
C LEU A 271 -1.65 11.71 -10.86
N SER A 272 -0.71 11.74 -9.92
CA SER A 272 0.56 11.03 -10.06
C SER A 272 0.38 9.52 -10.18
N GLY A 273 -0.45 8.93 -9.31
CA GLY A 273 -0.72 7.49 -9.35
C GLY A 273 -1.34 7.06 -10.68
N VAL A 274 -2.41 7.73 -11.12
CA VAL A 274 -3.09 7.43 -12.39
C VAL A 274 -2.17 7.68 -13.58
N SER A 275 -1.46 8.82 -13.61
CA SER A 275 -0.55 9.14 -14.73
C SER A 275 0.58 8.12 -14.88
N LEU A 276 1.16 7.67 -13.76
CA LEU A 276 2.21 6.64 -13.79
C LEU A 276 1.66 5.29 -14.26
N ILE A 277 0.47 4.89 -13.83
CA ILE A 277 -0.19 3.67 -14.32
C ILE A 277 -0.42 3.76 -15.84
N LEU A 278 -0.99 4.86 -16.32
CA LEU A 278 -1.22 5.05 -17.77
C LEU A 278 0.11 5.10 -18.55
N ALA A 279 1.16 5.69 -17.97
CA ALA A 279 2.48 5.71 -18.58
C ALA A 279 3.08 4.29 -18.67
N SER A 280 2.85 3.42 -17.68
CA SER A 280 3.36 2.05 -17.68
C SER A 280 2.82 1.17 -18.82
N GLU A 281 1.64 1.52 -19.36
CA GLU A 281 1.07 0.84 -20.55
C GLU A 281 1.88 1.14 -21.82
N LYS A 282 2.63 2.24 -21.86
CA LYS A 282 3.38 2.69 -23.02
C LYS A 282 4.89 2.59 -22.84
N VAL A 283 5.37 2.69 -21.61
CA VAL A 283 6.80 2.80 -21.28
C VAL A 283 7.15 1.85 -20.15
N SER A 284 8.23 1.07 -20.33
CA SER A 284 8.73 0.21 -19.26
C SER A 284 9.40 1.03 -18.16
N PHE A 285 8.89 0.97 -16.93
CA PHE A 285 9.51 1.62 -15.77
C PHE A 285 10.94 1.14 -15.54
N SER A 286 11.21 -0.14 -15.71
CA SER A 286 12.56 -0.69 -15.55
C SER A 286 13.54 -0.05 -16.52
N ARG A 287 13.13 0.21 -17.78
CA ARG A 287 13.95 0.89 -18.77
C ARG A 287 14.19 2.36 -18.42
N VAL A 288 13.13 3.09 -18.07
CA VAL A 288 13.27 4.52 -17.68
C VAL A 288 14.18 4.67 -16.47
N ILE A 289 14.05 3.78 -15.49
CA ILE A 289 14.87 3.80 -14.28
C ILE A 289 16.33 3.48 -14.64
N SER A 290 16.61 2.47 -15.47
CA SER A 290 17.97 2.11 -15.88
C SER A 290 18.64 3.21 -16.72
N ASP A 291 17.88 3.90 -17.55
CA ASP A 291 18.40 4.94 -18.45
C ASP A 291 18.59 6.30 -17.72
N THR A 292 18.11 6.44 -16.48
CA THR A 292 18.22 7.66 -15.68
C THR A 292 19.22 7.46 -14.53
N PRO A 293 20.45 8.05 -14.58
CA PRO A 293 21.54 7.73 -13.64
C PRO A 293 21.16 7.84 -12.15
N VAL A 294 20.43 8.88 -11.76
CA VAL A 294 20.01 9.08 -10.36
C VAL A 294 19.02 8.01 -9.93
N LEU A 295 18.05 7.67 -10.80
CA LEU A 295 17.08 6.62 -10.49
C LEU A 295 17.73 5.25 -10.46
N ALA A 296 18.67 4.98 -11.39
CA ALA A 296 19.43 3.74 -11.42
C ALA A 296 20.28 3.55 -10.15
N ALA A 297 20.93 4.60 -9.67
CA ALA A 297 21.71 4.58 -8.43
C ALA A 297 20.81 4.28 -7.21
N LEU A 298 19.67 4.95 -7.08
CA LEU A 298 18.70 4.70 -6.01
C LEU A 298 18.10 3.29 -6.09
N ASP A 299 17.79 2.85 -7.30
CA ASP A 299 17.22 1.52 -7.55
C ASP A 299 18.23 0.42 -7.19
N GLY A 300 19.49 0.57 -7.56
CA GLY A 300 20.57 -0.36 -7.26
C GLY A 300 21.04 -0.39 -5.80
N LEU A 301 20.72 0.65 -5.03
CA LEU A 301 21.23 0.79 -3.67
C LEU A 301 20.87 -0.43 -2.79
N GLY A 302 21.90 -1.09 -2.23
CA GLY A 302 21.73 -2.21 -1.31
C GLY A 302 21.36 -3.54 -1.96
N ARG A 303 21.21 -3.64 -3.29
CA ARG A 303 21.03 -4.92 -3.99
C ARG A 303 22.30 -5.75 -3.99
N ARG A 304 22.12 -7.04 -4.05
CA ARG A 304 23.24 -7.94 -4.38
C ARG A 304 23.76 -7.63 -5.77
N PRO A 305 25.09 -7.67 -5.96
CA PRO A 305 25.72 -7.55 -7.27
C PRO A 305 25.33 -8.73 -8.19
#